data_6481c27a0c068725412a4b0bf80c89a2
#
_entry.id   6481c27a0c068725412a4b0bf80c89a2
#
_cell.length_a   1.000
_cell.length_b   1.000
_cell.length_c   1.000
_cell.angle_alpha   90.00
_cell.angle_beta   90.00
_cell.angle_gamma   90.00
#
_symmetry.space_group_name_H-M   'P 1'
#
loop_
_entity.id
_entity.type
_entity.pdbx_description
1 polymer ?
#
loop_
_entity_poly.entity_id
_entity_poly.type
_entity_poly.pdbx_seq_one_letter_code
_entity_poly.pdbx_strand_id
1 'polypeptide(L)'
;VTGESADGLYQAYSAPADAGDWRVIKARYLDQPGWTKHWQPQAQSPWLYNPAQKIFISYEDPRSIGLRAQFAREQGLAGVFMWELTGDDEQASLLNAMLAPWQKARVGD
;
A
#
# COMPACT_ATOMS: atom_id res chain seq x y z
N VAL A 1 -1.65 18.64 -0.20
CA VAL A 1 -3.04 18.94 0.13
C VAL A 1 -3.14 20.41 0.52
N THR A 2 -4.14 21.13 0.02
CA THR A 2 -4.27 22.58 0.25
C THR A 2 -5.32 22.93 1.30
N GLY A 3 -6.26 22.04 1.60
CA GLY A 3 -7.31 22.28 2.60
C GLY A 3 -6.95 21.77 3.99
N GLU A 4 -7.80 22.09 4.96
CA GLU A 4 -7.75 21.50 6.28
C GLU A 4 -8.52 20.16 6.26
N SER A 5 -7.91 19.11 6.77
CA SER A 5 -8.50 17.78 6.80
C SER A 5 -7.84 16.95 7.90
N ALA A 6 -8.62 16.08 8.53
CA ALA A 6 -8.11 15.14 9.52
C ALA A 6 -7.38 13.95 8.87
N ASP A 7 -7.83 13.52 7.69
CA ASP A 7 -7.33 12.32 7.02
C ASP A 7 -6.75 12.57 5.62
N GLY A 8 -6.91 13.77 5.08
CA GLY A 8 -6.38 14.15 3.77
C GLY A 8 -7.21 13.72 2.57
N LEU A 9 -8.31 12.96 2.76
CA LEU A 9 -9.13 12.50 1.65
C LEU A 9 -9.90 13.62 0.97
N TYR A 10 -10.07 13.46 -0.35
CA TYR A 10 -10.90 14.33 -1.20
C TYR A 10 -10.48 15.80 -1.18
N GLN A 11 -9.22 16.05 -0.94
CA GLN A 11 -8.66 17.40 -0.91
C GLN A 11 -7.92 17.71 -2.21
N ALA A 12 -7.99 18.96 -2.63
CA ALA A 12 -7.13 19.47 -3.69
C ALA A 12 -5.67 19.48 -3.25
N TYR A 13 -4.75 19.42 -4.19
CA TYR A 13 -3.31 19.51 -3.91
C TYR A 13 -2.65 20.53 -4.85
N SER A 14 -1.54 21.11 -4.39
CA SER A 14 -0.82 22.11 -5.16
C SER A 14 0.21 21.50 -6.12
N ALA A 15 0.83 20.40 -5.71
CA ALA A 15 1.84 19.70 -6.50
C ALA A 15 1.96 18.25 -6.07
N PRO A 16 2.27 17.32 -6.98
CA PRO A 16 2.65 15.98 -6.60
C PRO A 16 4.00 15.97 -5.89
N ALA A 17 4.18 14.99 -5.00
CA ALA A 17 5.46 14.72 -4.36
C ALA A 17 5.75 13.23 -4.49
N ASP A 18 7.02 12.86 -4.62
CA ASP A 18 7.44 11.48 -4.69
C ASP A 18 7.86 11.01 -3.30
N ALA A 19 7.15 10.03 -2.76
CA ALA A 19 7.47 9.42 -1.48
C ALA A 19 8.35 8.18 -1.62
N GLY A 20 8.51 7.67 -2.84
CA GLY A 20 9.28 6.47 -3.13
C GLY A 20 8.48 5.18 -3.01
N ASP A 21 9.19 4.06 -3.08
CA ASP A 21 8.61 2.72 -3.02
C ASP A 21 8.30 2.28 -1.60
N TRP A 22 7.66 1.12 -1.46
CA TRP A 22 7.30 0.53 -0.16
C TRP A 22 8.47 0.52 0.83
N ARG A 23 9.67 0.11 0.41
CA ARG A 23 10.83 0.08 1.30
C ARG A 23 11.16 1.45 1.89
N VAL A 24 11.00 2.50 1.11
CA VAL A 24 11.24 3.89 1.54
C VAL A 24 10.10 4.35 2.47
N ILE A 25 8.87 4.07 2.09
CA ILE A 25 7.69 4.45 2.90
C ILE A 25 7.75 3.79 4.26
N LYS A 26 8.05 2.48 4.30
CA LYS A 26 8.21 1.72 5.54
C LYS A 26 9.32 2.30 6.43
N ALA A 27 10.44 2.70 5.85
CA ALA A 27 11.58 3.20 6.59
C ALA A 27 11.43 4.64 7.08
N ARG A 28 10.75 5.50 6.30
CA ARG A 28 10.78 6.96 6.53
C ARG A 28 9.46 7.55 7.01
N TYR A 29 8.33 6.93 6.72
CA TYR A 29 7.02 7.53 6.98
C TYR A 29 6.13 6.69 7.88
N LEU A 30 6.16 5.37 7.71
CA LEU A 30 5.30 4.46 8.49
C LEU A 30 5.71 4.50 9.97
N ASP A 31 4.71 4.67 10.84
CA ASP A 31 4.89 4.74 12.30
C ASP A 31 5.80 5.90 12.77
N GLN A 32 5.94 6.94 11.95
CA GLN A 32 6.73 8.11 12.31
C GLN A 32 5.86 9.21 12.92
N PRO A 33 6.42 10.04 13.84
CA PRO A 33 5.67 11.16 14.44
C PRO A 33 5.10 12.10 13.38
N GLY A 34 3.86 12.52 13.58
CA GLY A 34 3.17 13.43 12.66
C GLY A 34 2.45 12.75 11.51
N TRP A 35 2.71 11.48 11.25
CA TRP A 35 2.04 10.70 10.20
C TRP A 35 0.97 9.82 10.78
N THR A 36 -0.23 9.85 10.18
CA THR A 36 -1.34 8.97 10.55
C THR A 36 -1.59 7.95 9.45
N LYS A 37 -1.82 6.71 9.85
CA LYS A 37 -2.09 5.60 8.93
C LYS A 37 -3.60 5.37 8.83
N HIS A 38 -4.09 5.23 7.61
CA HIS A 38 -5.49 5.02 7.31
C HIS A 38 -5.70 3.86 6.35
N TRP A 39 -6.92 3.35 6.31
CA TRP A 39 -7.33 2.28 5.40
C TRP A 39 -8.66 2.65 4.74
N GLN A 40 -8.70 2.57 3.41
CA GLN A 40 -9.95 2.79 2.65
C GLN A 40 -10.61 1.44 2.40
N PRO A 41 -11.77 1.15 3.04
CA PRO A 41 -12.35 -0.19 2.98
C PRO A 41 -12.92 -0.56 1.61
N GLN A 42 -13.38 0.39 0.82
CA GLN A 42 -13.92 0.13 -0.52
C GLN A 42 -12.80 -0.13 -1.52
N ALA A 43 -11.75 0.69 -1.50
CA ALA A 43 -10.59 0.53 -2.36
C ALA A 43 -9.63 -0.55 -1.84
N GLN A 44 -9.75 -0.94 -0.58
CA GLN A 44 -8.84 -1.87 0.09
C GLN A 44 -7.39 -1.44 -0.05
N SER A 45 -7.14 -0.18 0.27
CA SER A 45 -5.83 0.45 0.11
C SER A 45 -5.48 1.31 1.32
N PRO A 46 -4.21 1.32 1.73
CA PRO A 46 -3.73 2.19 2.79
C PRO A 46 -3.35 3.56 2.26
N TRP A 47 -3.36 4.55 3.15
CA TRP A 47 -2.69 5.82 2.90
C TRP A 47 -2.12 6.37 4.20
N LEU A 48 -1.15 7.27 4.05
CA LEU A 48 -0.59 8.05 5.15
C LEU A 48 -0.94 9.52 4.96
N TYR A 49 -1.18 10.20 6.03
CA TYR A 49 -1.39 11.64 6.00
C TYR A 49 -0.61 12.34 7.10
N ASN A 50 0.00 13.48 6.75
CA ASN A 50 0.64 14.38 7.71
C ASN A 50 -0.13 15.69 7.70
N PRO A 51 -1.01 15.94 8.68
CA PRO A 51 -1.84 17.15 8.68
C PRO A 51 -1.04 18.44 8.87
N ALA A 52 0.10 18.40 9.56
CA ALA A 52 0.94 19.57 9.77
C ALA A 52 1.65 19.99 8.47
N GLN A 53 2.15 19.02 7.72
CA GLN A 53 2.82 19.26 6.43
C GLN A 53 1.85 19.23 5.25
N LYS A 54 0.62 18.76 5.45
CA LYS A 54 -0.41 18.60 4.41
C LYS A 54 0.05 17.71 3.25
N ILE A 55 0.75 16.62 3.59
CA ILE A 55 1.25 15.63 2.63
C ILE A 55 0.43 14.35 2.76
N PHE A 56 -0.11 13.90 1.61
CA PHE A 56 -0.88 12.66 1.49
C PHE A 56 -0.08 11.67 0.65
N ILE A 57 0.09 10.43 1.16
CA ILE A 57 0.79 9.35 0.46
C ILE A 57 -0.16 8.17 0.29
N SER A 58 -0.50 7.86 -0.96
CA SER A 58 -1.18 6.61 -1.33
C SER A 58 -0.12 5.57 -1.68
N TYR A 59 -0.27 4.36 -1.13
CA TYR A 59 0.73 3.32 -1.32
C TYR A 59 0.09 1.93 -1.24
N GLU A 60 0.88 0.90 -1.53
CA GLU A 60 0.51 -0.49 -1.32
C GLU A 60 1.32 -1.05 -0.15
N ASP A 61 0.68 -1.90 0.65
CA ASP A 61 1.32 -2.61 1.76
C ASP A 61 1.07 -4.12 1.64
N PRO A 62 1.65 -4.96 2.51
CA PRO A 62 1.42 -6.40 2.43
C PRO A 62 -0.06 -6.79 2.50
N ARG A 63 -0.87 -6.07 3.28
CA ARG A 63 -2.32 -6.34 3.37
C ARG A 63 -3.02 -6.07 2.04
N SER A 64 -2.80 -4.92 1.44
CA SER A 64 -3.47 -4.55 0.18
C SER A 64 -3.01 -5.44 -0.98
N ILE A 65 -1.72 -5.75 -1.06
CA ILE A 65 -1.17 -6.66 -2.08
C ILE A 65 -1.75 -8.06 -1.93
N GLY A 66 -1.85 -8.57 -0.70
CA GLY A 66 -2.46 -9.85 -0.42
C GLY A 66 -3.92 -9.93 -0.86
N LEU A 67 -4.69 -8.87 -0.64
CA LEU A 67 -6.09 -8.78 -1.07
C LEU A 67 -6.23 -8.75 -2.59
N ARG A 68 -5.34 -8.05 -3.30
CA ARG A 68 -5.32 -8.02 -4.77
C ARG A 68 -4.95 -9.38 -5.35
N ALA A 69 -3.98 -10.06 -4.77
CA ALA A 69 -3.60 -11.41 -5.17
C ALA A 69 -4.74 -12.42 -4.92
N GLN A 70 -5.41 -12.29 -3.79
CA GLN A 70 -6.58 -13.11 -3.46
C GLN A 70 -7.71 -12.91 -4.47
N PHE A 71 -7.99 -11.66 -4.83
CA PHE A 71 -8.99 -11.33 -5.86
C PHE A 71 -8.62 -11.98 -7.20
N ALA A 72 -7.38 -11.86 -7.63
CA ALA A 72 -6.91 -12.46 -8.89
C ALA A 72 -7.13 -13.98 -8.90
N ARG A 73 -6.79 -14.64 -7.79
CA ARG A 73 -7.00 -16.08 -7.65
C ARG A 73 -8.48 -16.46 -7.68
N GLU A 74 -9.31 -15.75 -6.94
CA GLU A 74 -10.75 -16.02 -6.87
C GLU A 74 -11.44 -15.81 -8.22
N GLN A 75 -10.99 -14.86 -9.01
CA GLN A 75 -11.53 -14.57 -10.34
C GLN A 75 -10.96 -15.48 -11.43
N GLY A 76 -10.07 -16.42 -11.09
CA GLY A 76 -9.48 -17.34 -12.05
C GLY A 76 -8.52 -16.67 -13.04
N LEU A 77 -7.92 -15.54 -12.67
CA LEU A 77 -6.94 -14.88 -13.51
C LEU A 77 -5.65 -15.71 -13.58
N ALA A 78 -4.88 -15.55 -14.65
CA ALA A 78 -3.66 -16.34 -14.89
C ALA A 78 -2.60 -16.14 -13.80
N GLY A 79 -2.59 -14.99 -13.14
CA GLY A 79 -1.67 -14.70 -12.06
C GLY A 79 -1.60 -13.21 -11.77
N VAL A 80 -0.54 -12.83 -11.10
CA VAL A 80 -0.20 -11.44 -10.79
C VAL A 80 1.25 -11.18 -11.15
N PHE A 81 1.59 -9.95 -11.42
CA PHE A 81 2.98 -9.54 -11.62
C PHE A 81 3.22 -8.22 -10.90
N MET A 82 4.49 -7.84 -10.78
CA MET A 82 4.86 -6.65 -10.02
C MET A 82 5.62 -5.64 -10.87
N TRP A 83 5.47 -4.40 -10.55
CA TRP A 83 6.38 -3.33 -10.83
C TRP A 83 6.71 -2.68 -9.48
N GLU A 84 7.89 -2.78 -8.95
CA GLU A 84 9.05 -3.59 -9.38
C GLU A 84 9.67 -4.23 -8.13
N LEU A 85 10.42 -5.31 -8.29
CA LEU A 85 10.98 -6.08 -7.18
C LEU A 85 11.91 -5.26 -6.27
N THR A 86 12.66 -4.32 -6.82
CA THR A 86 13.58 -3.47 -6.06
C THR A 86 12.88 -2.52 -5.09
N GLY A 87 11.57 -2.31 -5.26
CA GLY A 87 10.77 -1.49 -4.34
C GLY A 87 10.34 -2.21 -3.08
N ASP A 88 10.48 -3.53 -3.02
CA ASP A 88 10.13 -4.33 -1.84
C ASP A 88 11.17 -4.15 -0.71
N ASP A 89 10.80 -4.55 0.51
CA ASP A 89 11.71 -4.53 1.65
C ASP A 89 12.64 -5.75 1.65
N GLU A 90 13.60 -5.74 2.59
CA GLU A 90 14.61 -6.80 2.70
C GLU A 90 14.02 -8.16 3.05
N GLN A 91 12.84 -8.20 3.68
CA GLN A 91 12.13 -9.42 4.02
C GLN A 91 11.23 -9.93 2.90
N ALA A 92 11.20 -9.25 1.75
CA ALA A 92 10.32 -9.56 0.63
C ALA A 92 8.84 -9.59 1.04
N SER A 93 8.41 -8.63 1.87
CA SER A 93 7.07 -8.62 2.46
C SER A 93 5.96 -8.54 1.41
N LEU A 94 6.13 -7.71 0.38
CA LEU A 94 5.15 -7.59 -0.69
C LEU A 94 5.13 -8.83 -1.58
N LEU A 95 6.30 -9.36 -1.93
CA LEU A 95 6.41 -10.58 -2.73
C LEU A 95 5.73 -11.75 -2.02
N ASN A 96 6.01 -11.93 -0.74
CA ASN A 96 5.40 -12.99 0.06
C ASN A 96 3.88 -12.83 0.17
N ALA A 97 3.37 -11.62 0.35
CA ALA A 97 1.94 -11.34 0.36
C ALA A 97 1.29 -11.66 -1.00
N MET A 98 1.97 -11.35 -2.09
CA MET A 98 1.49 -11.63 -3.44
C MET A 98 1.39 -13.13 -3.73
N LEU A 99 2.31 -13.93 -3.21
CA LEU A 99 2.36 -15.37 -3.43
C LEU A 99 1.44 -16.17 -2.50
N ALA A 100 1.14 -15.64 -1.32
CA ALA A 100 0.44 -16.38 -0.25
C ALA A 100 -0.88 -17.04 -0.69
N PRO A 101 -1.78 -16.41 -1.48
CA PRO A 101 -3.03 -17.05 -1.88
C PRO A 101 -2.82 -18.33 -2.70
N TRP A 102 -1.78 -18.38 -3.55
CA TRP A 102 -1.48 -19.58 -4.35
C TRP A 102 -0.74 -20.64 -3.54
N GLN A 103 0.09 -20.25 -2.60
CA GLN A 103 0.78 -21.19 -1.69
C GLN A 103 -0.22 -21.92 -0.79
N LYS A 104 -1.20 -21.20 -0.24
CA LYS A 104 -2.27 -21.81 0.57
C LYS A 104 -3.07 -22.83 -0.22
N ALA A 105 -3.36 -22.56 -1.49
CA ALA A 105 -4.08 -23.49 -2.36
C ALA A 105 -3.30 -24.78 -2.60
N ARG A 106 -1.97 -24.69 -2.72
CA ARG A 106 -1.11 -25.88 -2.91
C ARG A 106 -1.01 -26.76 -1.67
N VAL A 107 -1.11 -26.16 -0.50
CA VAL A 107 -1.03 -26.87 0.78
C VAL A 107 -2.40 -27.43 1.19
N GLY A 108 -3.49 -26.78 0.80
CA GLY A 108 -4.86 -27.18 1.11
C GLY A 108 -5.43 -28.29 0.21
N ASP A 109 -4.72 -28.63 -0.86
CA ASP A 109 -5.13 -29.71 -1.77
C ASP A 109 -4.73 -31.12 -1.20
#